data_6d7ce6f57b7f22245154b2d663863e0b
#
_entry.id   6d7ce6f57b7f22245154b2d663863e0b
#
_cell.length_a   1.000
_cell.length_b   1.000
_cell.length_c   1.000
_cell.angle_alpha   90.00
_cell.angle_beta   90.00
_cell.angle_gamma   90.00
#
_symmetry.space_group_name_H-M   'P 1'
#
loop_
_entity.id
_entity.type
_entity.pdbx_description
1 polymer ?
#
loop_
_entity_poly.entity_id
_entity_poly.type
_entity_poly.pdbx_seq_one_letter_code
_entity_poly.pdbx_strand_id
1 'polypeptide(L)'
;MRIIIAGMLGARAMHVITYWDDQYAGSPLWQVLDFRSGGLVFYGGFIGAAMAVILYIRLYGKQPFWKIADAFAPSIPLGHALGRLGCLMFGCCFGTACDLPWAIQFPADSPAFNALGQAPTDAAHSLHVHPTQVYSALLNVALYGGLAWLYRHKRFDGQVFGLYLAGYSINRFVVEFFRGDYQVEQRWFGWVKPGQQLSLFLLPIGIALTMCLRRRFMAERQA
;
A
#
# COMPACT_ATOMS: atom_id res chain seq x y z
N MET A 1 -13.10 -2.92 15.59
CA MET A 1 -12.20 -3.55 16.54
C MET A 1 -11.72 -4.94 16.08
N ARG A 2 -12.59 -5.91 15.80
CA ARG A 2 -12.20 -7.28 15.36
C ARG A 2 -11.28 -7.32 14.14
N ILE A 3 -11.51 -6.48 13.13
CA ILE A 3 -10.69 -6.41 11.90
C ILE A 3 -9.28 -5.90 12.19
N ILE A 4 -9.15 -4.91 13.09
CA ILE A 4 -7.83 -4.36 13.49
C ILE A 4 -7.03 -5.44 14.21
N ILE A 5 -7.64 -6.14 15.16
CA ILE A 5 -6.99 -7.25 15.89
C ILE A 5 -6.55 -8.35 14.92
N ALA A 6 -7.42 -8.76 14.00
CA ALA A 6 -7.09 -9.78 13.00
C ALA A 6 -5.96 -9.32 12.05
N GLY A 7 -5.94 -8.04 11.68
CA GLY A 7 -4.85 -7.45 10.91
C GLY A 7 -3.52 -7.47 11.67
N MET A 8 -3.52 -7.09 12.95
CA MET A 8 -2.31 -7.13 13.78
C MET A 8 -1.80 -8.56 13.97
N LEU A 9 -2.69 -9.51 14.25
CA LEU A 9 -2.33 -10.92 14.38
C LEU A 9 -1.79 -11.49 13.07
N GLY A 10 -2.42 -11.17 11.94
CA GLY A 10 -1.96 -11.58 10.62
C GLY A 10 -0.58 -11.01 10.26
N ALA A 11 -0.34 -9.72 10.58
CA ALA A 11 0.95 -9.07 10.35
C ALA A 11 2.08 -9.74 11.16
N ARG A 12 1.78 -10.09 12.42
CA ARG A 12 2.73 -10.79 13.30
C ARG A 12 2.95 -12.23 12.86
N ALA A 13 1.89 -12.96 12.55
CA ALA A 13 1.99 -14.33 12.07
C ALA A 13 2.88 -14.44 10.82
N MET A 14 2.68 -13.54 9.86
CA MET A 14 3.49 -13.51 8.64
C MET A 14 4.96 -13.17 8.93
N HIS A 15 5.22 -12.25 9.87
CA HIS A 15 6.60 -11.95 10.29
C HIS A 15 7.28 -13.17 10.91
N VAL A 16 6.59 -13.85 11.83
CA VAL A 16 7.10 -15.06 12.48
C VAL A 16 7.40 -16.16 11.45
N ILE A 17 6.50 -16.37 10.48
CA ILE A 17 6.70 -17.38 9.42
C ILE A 17 7.91 -17.00 8.54
N THR A 18 8.04 -15.73 8.17
CA THR A 18 9.09 -15.26 7.26
C THR A 18 10.48 -15.31 7.90
N TYR A 19 10.59 -14.98 9.18
CA TYR A 19 11.86 -14.87 9.90
C TYR A 19 12.04 -15.95 10.98
N TRP A 20 11.38 -17.11 10.80
CA TRP A 20 11.41 -18.18 11.78
C TRP A 20 12.84 -18.64 12.11
N ASP A 21 13.61 -18.96 11.07
CA ASP A 21 14.97 -19.51 11.23
C ASP A 21 15.96 -18.47 11.77
N ASP A 22 15.78 -17.20 11.42
CA ASP A 22 16.72 -16.13 11.79
C ASP A 22 16.49 -15.58 13.21
N GLN A 23 15.22 -15.54 13.67
CA GLN A 23 14.88 -14.80 14.90
C GLN A 23 14.16 -15.64 15.97
N TYR A 24 13.48 -16.73 15.57
CA TYR A 24 12.59 -17.48 16.46
C TYR A 24 13.08 -18.91 16.73
N ALA A 25 13.88 -19.50 15.84
CA ALA A 25 14.45 -20.82 16.06
C ALA A 25 15.38 -20.82 17.28
N GLY A 26 14.95 -21.50 18.35
CA GLY A 26 15.69 -21.53 19.64
C GLY A 26 15.31 -20.44 20.65
N SER A 27 14.43 -19.53 20.30
CA SER A 27 13.92 -18.49 21.20
C SER A 27 12.67 -18.95 21.97
N PRO A 28 12.40 -18.38 23.16
CA PRO A 28 11.18 -18.70 23.92
C PRO A 28 9.90 -18.35 23.13
N LEU A 29 8.90 -19.22 23.15
CA LEU A 29 7.65 -19.07 22.39
C LEU A 29 6.87 -17.77 22.68
N TRP A 30 7.06 -17.17 23.86
CA TRP A 30 6.41 -15.89 24.18
C TRP A 30 6.88 -14.73 23.26
N GLN A 31 8.09 -14.80 22.68
CA GLN A 31 8.56 -13.79 21.72
C GLN A 31 7.71 -13.74 20.45
N VAL A 32 7.04 -14.82 20.08
CA VAL A 32 6.06 -14.83 18.97
C VAL A 32 4.93 -13.82 19.20
N LEU A 33 4.54 -13.62 20.45
CA LEU A 33 3.46 -12.70 20.85
C LEU A 33 3.97 -11.32 21.29
N ASP A 34 5.26 -11.07 21.24
CA ASP A 34 5.81 -9.78 21.60
C ASP A 34 5.70 -8.77 20.45
N PHE A 35 4.61 -7.99 20.46
CA PHE A 35 4.36 -6.90 19.51
C PHE A 35 5.20 -5.64 19.79
N ARG A 36 5.87 -5.54 20.96
CA ARG A 36 6.63 -4.35 21.35
C ARG A 36 8.00 -4.31 20.68
N SER A 37 8.59 -5.45 20.40
CA SER A 37 9.86 -5.56 19.69
C SER A 37 9.77 -5.20 18.19
N GLY A 38 8.58 -4.85 17.70
CA GLY A 38 8.34 -4.61 16.28
C GLY A 38 8.08 -5.91 15.51
N GLY A 39 8.45 -5.95 14.23
CA GLY A 39 8.29 -7.14 13.39
C GLY A 39 6.83 -7.38 12.98
N LEU A 40 6.32 -6.50 12.13
CA LEU A 40 4.99 -6.60 11.53
C LEU A 40 5.14 -6.56 10.00
N VAL A 41 4.69 -7.60 9.32
CA VAL A 41 4.70 -7.66 7.84
C VAL A 41 3.37 -7.18 7.30
N PHE A 42 3.39 -6.13 6.48
CA PHE A 42 2.20 -5.50 5.91
C PHE A 42 1.27 -6.50 5.20
N TYR A 43 1.83 -7.40 4.40
CA TYR A 43 1.03 -8.39 3.66
C TYR A 43 0.24 -9.32 4.58
N GLY A 44 0.84 -9.75 5.68
CA GLY A 44 0.15 -10.55 6.70
C GLY A 44 -1.01 -9.80 7.34
N GLY A 45 -0.82 -8.53 7.63
CA GLY A 45 -1.86 -7.64 8.15
C GLY A 45 -3.02 -7.45 7.18
N PHE A 46 -2.71 -7.25 5.92
CA PHE A 46 -3.72 -7.13 4.86
C PHE A 46 -4.54 -8.42 4.71
N ILE A 47 -3.87 -9.58 4.63
CA ILE A 47 -4.52 -10.89 4.53
C ILE A 47 -5.39 -11.16 5.75
N GLY A 48 -4.87 -10.92 6.97
CA GLY A 48 -5.61 -11.14 8.21
C GLY A 48 -6.86 -10.26 8.30
N ALA A 49 -6.75 -8.99 7.96
CA ALA A 49 -7.88 -8.06 7.91
C ALA A 49 -8.91 -8.48 6.84
N ALA A 50 -8.47 -8.83 5.63
CA ALA A 50 -9.34 -9.28 4.55
C ALA A 50 -10.10 -10.56 4.91
N MET A 51 -9.41 -11.55 5.49
CA MET A 51 -10.05 -12.78 5.97
C MET A 51 -11.09 -12.51 7.07
N ALA A 52 -10.78 -11.61 8.01
CA ALA A 52 -11.74 -11.24 9.04
C ALA A 52 -13.01 -10.57 8.48
N VAL A 53 -12.84 -9.72 7.46
CA VAL A 53 -13.99 -9.10 6.76
C VAL A 53 -14.81 -10.15 6.02
N ILE A 54 -14.18 -11.04 5.26
CA ILE A 54 -14.86 -12.11 4.52
C ILE A 54 -15.61 -13.05 5.48
N LEU A 55 -14.94 -13.46 6.57
CA LEU A 55 -15.54 -14.32 7.58
C LEU A 55 -16.72 -13.64 8.29
N TYR A 56 -16.57 -12.37 8.63
CA TYR A 56 -17.64 -11.57 9.22
C TYR A 56 -18.85 -11.49 8.30
N ILE A 57 -18.65 -11.22 7.01
CA ILE A 57 -19.72 -11.18 6.01
C ILE A 57 -20.42 -12.53 5.89
N ARG A 58 -19.66 -13.64 5.86
CA ARG A 58 -20.23 -15.00 5.74
C ARG A 58 -21.01 -15.45 6.98
N LEU A 59 -20.53 -15.09 8.17
CA LEU A 59 -21.14 -15.56 9.43
C LEU A 59 -22.26 -14.67 9.93
N TYR A 60 -22.15 -13.35 9.73
CA TYR A 60 -23.07 -12.37 10.35
C TYR A 60 -23.70 -11.44 9.30
N GLY A 61 -23.20 -11.41 8.08
CA GLY A 61 -23.53 -10.37 7.10
C GLY A 61 -24.75 -10.72 6.26
N LYS A 62 -25.81 -9.94 6.41
CA LYS A 62 -26.91 -9.86 5.44
C LYS A 62 -26.63 -8.86 4.31
N GLN A 63 -25.44 -8.22 4.30
CA GLN A 63 -25.10 -7.18 3.33
C GLN A 63 -24.29 -7.75 2.18
N PRO A 64 -24.54 -7.31 0.94
CA PRO A 64 -23.77 -7.75 -0.21
C PRO A 64 -22.31 -7.32 -0.11
N PHE A 65 -21.40 -8.20 -0.51
CA PHE A 65 -19.93 -8.02 -0.45
C PHE A 65 -19.49 -6.68 -1.04
N TRP A 66 -20.01 -6.33 -2.22
CA TRP A 66 -19.63 -5.11 -2.94
C TRP A 66 -20.00 -3.82 -2.21
N LYS A 67 -21.11 -3.82 -1.48
CA LYS A 67 -21.50 -2.67 -0.64
C LYS A 67 -20.50 -2.42 0.50
N ILE A 68 -20.01 -3.50 1.09
CA ILE A 68 -19.00 -3.44 2.14
C ILE A 68 -17.64 -3.04 1.57
N ALA A 69 -17.24 -3.62 0.42
CA ALA A 69 -16.01 -3.26 -0.27
C ALA A 69 -15.96 -1.76 -0.61
N ASP A 70 -17.07 -1.19 -1.09
CA ASP A 70 -17.17 0.24 -1.36
C ASP A 70 -17.03 1.11 -0.11
N ALA A 71 -17.56 0.65 1.04
CA ALA A 71 -17.46 1.41 2.28
C ALA A 71 -16.01 1.48 2.81
N PHE A 72 -15.21 0.44 2.58
CA PHE A 72 -13.80 0.42 2.98
C PHE A 72 -12.87 1.05 1.94
N ALA A 73 -13.23 1.06 0.66
CA ALA A 73 -12.37 1.51 -0.43
C ALA A 73 -11.73 2.89 -0.22
N PRO A 74 -12.42 3.94 0.28
CA PRO A 74 -11.78 5.24 0.53
C PRO A 74 -10.76 5.19 1.67
N SER A 75 -10.95 4.34 2.68
CA SER A 75 -10.05 4.27 3.85
C SER A 75 -8.67 3.73 3.48
N ILE A 76 -8.56 2.90 2.46
CA ILE A 76 -7.32 2.24 2.06
C ILE A 76 -6.26 3.25 1.59
N PRO A 77 -6.53 4.15 0.62
CA PRO A 77 -5.55 5.15 0.21
C PRO A 77 -5.22 6.15 1.33
N LEU A 78 -6.15 6.47 2.22
CA LEU A 78 -5.85 7.30 3.39
C LEU A 78 -4.84 6.63 4.32
N GLY A 79 -5.05 5.35 4.67
CA GLY A 79 -4.11 4.57 5.46
C GLY A 79 -2.75 4.45 4.76
N HIS A 80 -2.73 4.27 3.43
CA HIS A 80 -1.50 4.25 2.65
C HIS A 80 -0.77 5.60 2.72
N ALA A 81 -1.47 6.74 2.60
CA ALA A 81 -0.88 8.06 2.71
C ALA A 81 -0.17 8.26 4.06
N LEU A 82 -0.83 7.87 5.18
CA LEU A 82 -0.23 7.92 6.52
C LEU A 82 0.99 7.00 6.64
N GLY A 83 0.93 5.80 6.06
CA GLY A 83 2.07 4.89 6.01
C GLY A 83 3.26 5.48 5.24
N ARG A 84 3.03 6.27 4.19
CA ARG A 84 4.09 6.97 3.43
C ARG A 84 4.75 8.08 4.24
N LEU A 85 4.03 8.75 5.12
CA LEU A 85 4.65 9.69 6.07
C LEU A 85 5.58 8.95 7.06
N GLY A 86 5.19 7.75 7.51
CA GLY A 86 6.07 6.88 8.30
C GLY A 86 7.34 6.46 7.53
N CYS A 87 7.22 6.12 6.24
CA CYS A 87 8.37 5.84 5.38
C CYS A 87 9.29 7.06 5.21
N LEU A 88 8.73 8.26 5.14
CA LEU A 88 9.50 9.51 5.08
C LEU A 88 10.33 9.71 6.35
N MET A 89 9.72 9.51 7.52
CA MET A 89 10.42 9.65 8.82
C MET A 89 11.51 8.59 9.01
N PHE A 90 11.31 7.39 8.48
CA PHE A 90 12.28 6.29 8.55
C PHE A 90 13.40 6.40 7.51
N GLY A 91 13.20 7.17 6.42
CA GLY A 91 14.16 7.32 5.33
C GLY A 91 14.19 6.14 4.36
N CYS A 92 13.10 5.39 4.20
CA CYS A 92 12.97 4.32 3.21
C CYS A 92 12.08 4.72 2.03
N CYS A 93 12.08 3.91 0.95
CA CYS A 93 11.25 4.16 -0.24
C CYS A 93 11.53 5.51 -0.92
N PHE A 94 12.78 5.95 -0.90
CA PHE A 94 13.27 7.20 -1.45
C PHE A 94 13.27 7.20 -2.98
N GLY A 95 13.41 8.40 -3.55
CA GLY A 95 13.47 8.60 -4.98
C GLY A 95 14.89 8.55 -5.55
N THR A 96 14.98 8.70 -6.85
CA THR A 96 16.26 8.92 -7.54
C THR A 96 16.88 10.25 -7.16
N ALA A 97 18.21 10.36 -7.26
CA ALA A 97 18.92 11.61 -7.04
C ALA A 97 18.42 12.71 -7.97
N CYS A 98 18.26 13.92 -7.45
CA CYS A 98 17.80 15.09 -8.22
C CYS A 98 18.25 16.39 -7.55
N ASP A 99 18.36 17.46 -8.36
CA ASP A 99 18.76 18.81 -7.91
C ASP A 99 17.57 19.77 -7.88
N LEU A 100 16.36 19.28 -7.63
CA LEU A 100 15.16 20.09 -7.56
C LEU A 100 15.10 20.89 -6.24
N PRO A 101 14.47 22.10 -6.22
CA PRO A 101 14.42 22.95 -5.03
C PRO A 101 13.65 22.34 -3.85
N TRP A 102 12.85 21.30 -4.09
CA TRP A 102 12.12 20.52 -3.05
C TRP A 102 12.72 19.14 -2.82
N ALA A 103 13.91 18.87 -3.34
CA ALA A 103 14.62 17.63 -3.04
C ALA A 103 14.95 17.56 -1.54
N ILE A 104 14.91 16.36 -0.99
CA ILE A 104 15.19 16.11 0.43
C ILE A 104 16.44 15.26 0.60
N GLN A 105 17.06 15.41 1.76
CA GLN A 105 18.18 14.59 2.21
C GLN A 105 17.76 13.80 3.45
N PHE A 106 18.40 12.67 3.67
CA PHE A 106 18.18 11.83 4.83
C PHE A 106 19.43 11.76 5.71
N PRO A 107 19.28 11.64 7.04
CA PRO A 107 20.43 11.59 7.97
C PRO A 107 21.26 10.31 7.77
N ALA A 108 22.49 10.33 8.29
CA ALA A 108 23.50 9.30 8.12
C ALA A 108 23.06 7.88 8.51
N ASP A 109 22.15 7.72 9.50
CA ASP A 109 21.71 6.41 9.97
C ASP A 109 20.48 5.87 9.19
N SER A 110 20.06 6.57 8.13
CA SER A 110 18.87 6.18 7.36
C SER A 110 19.16 5.13 6.29
N PRO A 111 18.17 4.30 5.91
CA PRO A 111 18.29 3.39 4.78
C PRO A 111 18.65 4.09 3.46
N ALA A 112 18.20 5.33 3.26
CA ALA A 112 18.52 6.12 2.09
C ALA A 112 20.00 6.51 2.05
N PHE A 113 20.57 6.91 3.17
CA PHE A 113 22.00 7.21 3.28
C PHE A 113 22.86 5.99 2.96
N ASN A 114 22.51 4.83 3.55
CA ASN A 114 23.24 3.59 3.33
C ASN A 114 23.22 3.12 1.85
N ALA A 115 22.14 3.42 1.13
CA ALA A 115 21.99 3.01 -0.26
C ALA A 115 22.58 4.01 -1.26
N LEU A 116 22.53 5.32 -0.95
CA LEU A 116 22.92 6.40 -1.89
C LEU A 116 24.31 6.97 -1.58
N GLY A 117 24.82 6.75 -0.37
CA GLY A 117 26.04 7.38 0.11
C GLY A 117 25.82 8.83 0.57
N GLN A 118 26.92 9.44 1.02
CA GLN A 118 26.95 10.80 1.57
C GLN A 118 26.90 11.86 0.46
N ALA A 119 26.36 13.02 0.78
CA ALA A 119 26.39 14.19 -0.10
C ALA A 119 27.82 14.75 -0.21
N PRO A 120 28.24 15.27 -1.38
CA PRO A 120 29.58 15.85 -1.56
C PRO A 120 29.88 17.02 -0.64
N THR A 121 28.85 17.77 -0.26
CA THR A 121 28.95 18.99 0.56
C THR A 121 28.61 18.78 2.04
N ASP A 122 28.02 17.63 2.39
CA ASP A 122 27.58 17.33 3.75
C ASP A 122 27.68 15.81 4.04
N ALA A 123 28.70 15.46 4.79
CA ALA A 123 28.96 14.05 5.16
C ALA A 123 27.90 13.46 6.13
N ALA A 124 27.07 14.29 6.75
CA ALA A 124 26.04 13.85 7.68
C ALA A 124 24.70 13.49 7.01
N HIS A 125 24.55 13.81 5.71
CA HIS A 125 23.32 13.56 4.97
C HIS A 125 23.55 12.84 3.65
N SER A 126 22.49 12.17 3.16
CA SER A 126 22.48 11.50 1.86
C SER A 126 22.52 12.51 0.70
N LEU A 127 22.68 12.01 -0.53
CA LEU A 127 22.39 12.78 -1.72
C LEU A 127 20.97 13.36 -1.70
N HIS A 128 20.75 14.47 -2.39
CA HIS A 128 19.43 15.04 -2.63
C HIS A 128 18.61 14.09 -3.52
N VAL A 129 17.37 13.78 -3.11
CA VAL A 129 16.50 12.83 -3.80
C VAL A 129 15.07 13.34 -3.93
N HIS A 130 14.35 12.81 -4.91
CA HIS A 130 12.91 13.03 -5.01
C HIS A 130 12.18 12.53 -3.75
N PRO A 131 11.34 13.36 -3.09
CA PRO A 131 10.52 12.95 -1.94
C PRO A 131 9.32 12.09 -2.39
N THR A 132 9.60 10.90 -2.90
CA THR A 132 8.57 10.00 -3.45
C THR A 132 7.53 9.58 -2.43
N GLN A 133 7.89 9.59 -1.15
CA GLN A 133 6.97 9.36 -0.03
C GLN A 133 5.90 10.47 0.03
N VAL A 134 6.32 11.74 -0.14
CA VAL A 134 5.40 12.90 -0.17
C VAL A 134 4.52 12.85 -1.42
N TYR A 135 5.09 12.57 -2.60
CA TYR A 135 4.30 12.41 -3.83
C TYR A 135 3.24 11.33 -3.68
N SER A 136 3.64 10.17 -3.15
CA SER A 136 2.72 9.07 -2.90
C SER A 136 1.64 9.44 -1.87
N ALA A 137 1.99 10.13 -0.79
CA ALA A 137 1.04 10.56 0.22
C ALA A 137 0.00 11.53 -0.36
N LEU A 138 0.42 12.55 -1.09
CA LEU A 138 -0.48 13.54 -1.71
C LEU A 138 -1.43 12.92 -2.73
N LEU A 139 -0.91 12.05 -3.62
CA LEU A 139 -1.74 11.34 -4.60
C LEU A 139 -2.76 10.41 -3.93
N ASN A 140 -2.39 9.74 -2.83
CA ASN A 140 -3.32 8.89 -2.09
C ASN A 140 -4.36 9.71 -1.31
N VAL A 141 -4.01 10.89 -0.77
CA VAL A 141 -4.98 11.82 -0.16
C VAL A 141 -5.97 12.33 -1.21
N ALA A 142 -5.50 12.70 -2.39
CA ALA A 142 -6.36 13.12 -3.49
C ALA A 142 -7.30 11.98 -3.95
N LEU A 143 -6.78 10.75 -4.06
CA LEU A 143 -7.58 9.57 -4.36
C LEU A 143 -8.64 9.31 -3.28
N TYR A 144 -8.26 9.40 -1.99
CA TYR A 144 -9.22 9.33 -0.87
C TYR A 144 -10.35 10.33 -1.04
N GLY A 145 -10.03 11.61 -1.26
CA GLY A 145 -11.04 12.66 -1.44
C GLY A 145 -12.01 12.37 -2.59
N GLY A 146 -11.48 11.95 -3.75
CA GLY A 146 -12.28 11.54 -4.90
C GLY A 146 -13.19 10.34 -4.62
N LEU A 147 -12.65 9.30 -3.97
CA LEU A 147 -13.42 8.10 -3.61
C LEU A 147 -14.46 8.37 -2.51
N ALA A 148 -14.15 9.21 -1.52
CA ALA A 148 -15.07 9.61 -0.47
C ALA A 148 -16.25 10.42 -1.03
N TRP A 149 -15.97 11.31 -1.97
CA TRP A 149 -17.02 12.03 -2.71
C TRP A 149 -17.85 11.06 -3.53
N LEU A 150 -17.21 10.17 -4.29
CA LEU A 150 -17.89 9.17 -5.12
C LEU A 150 -18.75 8.22 -4.29
N TYR A 151 -18.29 7.82 -3.11
CA TYR A 151 -19.05 6.94 -2.22
C TYR A 151 -20.43 7.50 -1.85
N ARG A 152 -20.54 8.82 -1.73
CA ARG A 152 -21.81 9.50 -1.48
C ARG A 152 -22.70 9.58 -2.71
N HIS A 153 -22.12 9.48 -3.92
CA HIS A 153 -22.81 9.65 -5.21
C HIS A 153 -22.78 8.37 -6.05
N LYS A 154 -22.38 7.24 -5.49
CA LYS A 154 -22.28 5.99 -6.25
C LYS A 154 -23.65 5.53 -6.75
N ARG A 155 -23.66 4.89 -7.91
CA ARG A 155 -24.88 4.43 -8.59
C ARG A 155 -25.15 2.95 -8.40
N PHE A 156 -24.11 2.13 -8.16
CA PHE A 156 -24.20 0.69 -7.96
C PHE A 156 -23.11 0.22 -6.97
N ASP A 157 -23.32 -0.95 -6.38
CA ASP A 157 -22.38 -1.52 -5.45
C ASP A 157 -21.15 -2.08 -6.17
N GLY A 158 -19.95 -1.83 -5.62
CA GLY A 158 -18.66 -2.16 -6.19
C GLY A 158 -18.05 -1.08 -7.10
N GLN A 159 -18.76 0.02 -7.33
CA GLN A 159 -18.26 1.13 -8.14
C GLN A 159 -17.04 1.79 -7.52
N VAL A 160 -17.09 2.08 -6.23
CA VAL A 160 -16.00 2.78 -5.51
C VAL A 160 -14.78 1.91 -5.41
N PHE A 161 -14.96 0.61 -5.10
CA PHE A 161 -13.86 -0.33 -5.00
C PHE A 161 -13.16 -0.57 -6.35
N GLY A 162 -13.91 -0.74 -7.45
CA GLY A 162 -13.33 -0.88 -8.78
C GLY A 162 -12.53 0.36 -9.20
N LEU A 163 -13.05 1.57 -8.93
CA LEU A 163 -12.34 2.81 -9.21
C LEU A 163 -11.15 3.06 -8.26
N TYR A 164 -11.21 2.56 -7.02
CA TYR A 164 -10.05 2.52 -6.13
C TYR A 164 -8.90 1.72 -6.76
N LEU A 165 -9.16 0.50 -7.26
CA LEU A 165 -8.13 -0.32 -7.89
C LEU A 165 -7.49 0.39 -9.10
N ALA A 166 -8.32 1.00 -9.96
CA ALA A 166 -7.83 1.75 -11.11
C ALA A 166 -7.01 2.99 -10.69
N GLY A 167 -7.53 3.80 -9.78
CA GLY A 167 -6.88 5.02 -9.31
C GLY A 167 -5.57 4.72 -8.55
N TYR A 168 -5.56 3.70 -7.70
CA TYR A 168 -4.35 3.26 -7.02
C TYR A 168 -3.28 2.79 -8.00
N SER A 169 -3.68 2.03 -9.04
CA SER A 169 -2.76 1.56 -10.07
C SER A 169 -2.10 2.72 -10.81
N ILE A 170 -2.87 3.77 -11.14
CA ILE A 170 -2.32 4.98 -11.78
C ILE A 170 -1.34 5.69 -10.84
N ASN A 171 -1.73 5.93 -9.58
CA ASN A 171 -0.88 6.56 -8.59
C ASN A 171 0.43 5.79 -8.41
N ARG A 172 0.34 4.47 -8.28
CA ARG A 172 1.49 3.58 -8.10
C ARG A 172 2.40 3.62 -9.32
N PHE A 173 1.84 3.56 -10.52
CA PHE A 173 2.59 3.62 -11.77
C PHE A 173 3.36 4.93 -11.90
N VAL A 174 2.72 6.07 -11.61
CA VAL A 174 3.33 7.41 -11.71
C VAL A 174 4.45 7.58 -10.69
N VAL A 175 4.22 7.25 -9.41
CA VAL A 175 5.25 7.40 -8.37
C VAL A 175 6.47 6.53 -8.66
N GLU A 176 6.29 5.38 -9.29
CA GLU A 176 7.35 4.44 -9.57
C GLU A 176 8.44 4.99 -10.52
N PHE A 177 8.10 5.94 -11.39
CA PHE A 177 9.10 6.60 -12.25
C PHE A 177 10.18 7.32 -11.43
N PHE A 178 9.78 7.92 -10.32
CA PHE A 178 10.66 8.69 -9.44
C PHE A 178 11.39 7.85 -8.39
N ARG A 179 11.01 6.59 -8.19
CA ARG A 179 11.62 5.72 -7.18
C ARG A 179 13.02 5.28 -7.56
N GLY A 180 13.96 5.33 -6.59
CA GLY A 180 15.36 4.99 -6.76
C GLY A 180 15.84 3.78 -5.95
N ASP A 181 14.97 3.17 -5.14
CA ASP A 181 15.31 2.13 -4.17
C ASP A 181 15.26 0.69 -4.73
N TYR A 182 15.12 0.51 -6.04
CA TYR A 182 15.11 -0.81 -6.69
C TYR A 182 16.44 -1.14 -7.35
N GLN A 183 16.91 -2.37 -7.15
CA GLN A 183 18.03 -2.94 -7.87
C GLN A 183 17.62 -3.31 -9.33
N VAL A 184 18.60 -3.37 -10.21
CA VAL A 184 18.37 -3.63 -11.65
C VAL A 184 17.74 -5.00 -11.88
N GLU A 185 18.15 -6.00 -11.08
CA GLU A 185 17.68 -7.40 -11.15
C GLU A 185 16.18 -7.55 -10.84
N GLN A 186 15.60 -6.58 -10.16
CA GLN A 186 14.16 -6.57 -9.82
C GLN A 186 13.28 -6.02 -10.94
N ARG A 187 13.88 -5.57 -12.08
CA ARG A 187 13.15 -4.95 -13.20
C ARG A 187 12.85 -5.97 -14.28
N TRP A 188 11.60 -6.03 -14.74
CA TRP A 188 11.25 -6.80 -15.93
C TRP A 188 11.82 -6.13 -17.19
N PHE A 189 12.47 -6.92 -18.05
CA PHE A 189 13.12 -6.43 -19.26
C PHE A 189 14.12 -5.27 -19.01
N GLY A 190 14.64 -5.13 -17.78
CA GLY A 190 15.60 -4.10 -17.39
C GLY A 190 15.02 -2.70 -17.12
N TRP A 191 13.75 -2.44 -17.44
CA TRP A 191 13.14 -1.11 -17.31
C TRP A 191 11.81 -1.04 -16.57
N VAL A 192 11.01 -2.11 -16.52
CA VAL A 192 9.73 -2.13 -15.79
C VAL A 192 9.95 -2.46 -14.33
N LYS A 193 9.72 -1.49 -13.43
CA LYS A 193 9.89 -1.66 -11.99
C LYS A 193 8.74 -2.50 -11.38
N PRO A 194 8.94 -3.18 -10.23
CA PRO A 194 7.93 -4.05 -9.62
C PRO A 194 6.56 -3.39 -9.36
N GLY A 195 6.56 -2.12 -8.97
CA GLY A 195 5.31 -1.38 -8.77
C GLY A 195 4.56 -1.09 -10.07
N GLN A 196 5.26 -0.89 -11.19
CA GLN A 196 4.65 -0.73 -12.50
C GLN A 196 4.04 -2.04 -12.99
N GLN A 197 4.73 -3.18 -12.77
CA GLN A 197 4.20 -4.51 -13.10
C GLN A 197 2.86 -4.74 -12.42
N LEU A 198 2.79 -4.53 -11.09
CA LEU A 198 1.54 -4.66 -10.34
C LEU A 198 0.45 -3.75 -10.88
N SER A 199 0.80 -2.51 -11.23
CA SER A 199 -0.16 -1.53 -11.76
C SER A 199 -0.73 -1.93 -13.12
N LEU A 200 0.09 -2.52 -14.01
CA LEU A 200 -0.36 -3.03 -15.31
C LEU A 200 -1.39 -4.16 -15.20
N PHE A 201 -1.33 -4.96 -14.13
CA PHE A 201 -2.34 -6.00 -13.86
C PHE A 201 -3.57 -5.44 -13.15
N LEU A 202 -3.40 -4.57 -12.15
CA LEU A 202 -4.52 -4.07 -11.35
C LEU A 202 -5.40 -3.07 -12.10
N LEU A 203 -4.84 -2.27 -12.99
CA LEU A 203 -5.61 -1.28 -13.76
C LEU A 203 -6.70 -1.92 -14.62
N PRO A 204 -6.41 -2.89 -15.51
CA PRO A 204 -7.45 -3.55 -16.28
C PRO A 204 -8.44 -4.34 -15.41
N ILE A 205 -7.99 -4.93 -14.30
CA ILE A 205 -8.87 -5.61 -13.34
C ILE A 205 -9.88 -4.61 -12.74
N GLY A 206 -9.42 -3.44 -12.28
CA GLY A 206 -10.29 -2.40 -11.71
C GLY A 206 -11.33 -1.88 -12.72
N ILE A 207 -10.89 -1.65 -13.96
CA ILE A 207 -11.78 -1.21 -15.06
C ILE A 207 -12.79 -2.31 -15.40
N ALA A 208 -12.32 -3.54 -15.62
CA ALA A 208 -13.19 -4.67 -15.98
C ALA A 208 -14.22 -4.96 -14.87
N LEU A 209 -13.80 -4.94 -13.61
CA LEU A 209 -14.69 -5.09 -12.47
C LEU A 209 -15.80 -4.03 -12.45
N THR A 210 -15.42 -2.75 -12.60
CA THR A 210 -16.38 -1.64 -12.64
C THR A 210 -17.38 -1.79 -13.78
N MET A 211 -16.89 -2.16 -14.96
CA MET A 211 -17.75 -2.37 -16.15
C MET A 211 -18.69 -3.56 -15.98
N CYS A 212 -18.20 -4.69 -15.46
CA CYS A 212 -18.98 -5.89 -15.22
C CYS A 212 -20.11 -5.65 -14.21
N LEU A 213 -19.78 -5.01 -13.07
CA LEU A 213 -20.77 -4.69 -12.04
C LEU A 213 -21.81 -3.66 -12.53
N ARG A 214 -21.37 -2.68 -13.32
CA ARG A 214 -22.29 -1.73 -13.96
C ARG A 214 -23.27 -2.44 -14.90
N ARG A 215 -22.80 -3.37 -15.73
CA ARG A 215 -23.66 -4.13 -16.66
C ARG A 215 -24.69 -4.96 -15.90
N ARG A 216 -24.30 -5.65 -14.83
CA ARG A 216 -25.22 -6.41 -13.97
C ARG A 216 -26.30 -5.52 -13.38
N PHE A 217 -25.92 -4.36 -12.82
CA PHE A 217 -26.85 -3.40 -12.26
C PHE A 217 -27.87 -2.86 -13.30
N MET A 218 -27.39 -2.61 -14.54
CA MET A 218 -28.29 -2.15 -15.62
C MET A 218 -29.25 -3.25 -16.06
N ALA A 219 -28.81 -4.50 -16.13
CA ALA A 219 -29.66 -5.64 -16.47
C ALA A 219 -30.78 -5.87 -15.42
N GLU A 220 -30.43 -5.79 -14.13
CA GLU A 220 -31.39 -5.91 -13.02
C GLU A 220 -32.44 -4.80 -12.98
N ARG A 221 -32.16 -3.63 -13.56
CA ARG A 221 -33.12 -2.53 -13.67
C ARG A 221 -34.06 -2.63 -14.85
N GLN A 222 -33.72 -3.45 -15.85
CA GLN A 222 -34.53 -3.67 -17.05
C GLN A 222 -35.43 -4.91 -16.95
N ALA A 223 -35.17 -5.78 -15.99
CA ALA A 223 -35.99 -6.93 -15.64
C ALA A 223 -37.04 -6.58 -14.59
#